data_dce028197ad95db417bb3cfa42ea8c6b
#
_entry.id   dce028197ad95db417bb3cfa42ea8c6b
#
_cell.length_a   1.000
_cell.length_b   1.000
_cell.length_c   1.000
_cell.angle_alpha   90.00
_cell.angle_beta   90.00
_cell.angle_gamma   90.00
#
_symmetry.space_group_name_H-M   'P 1'
#
loop_
_entity.id
_entity.type
_entity.pdbx_description
1 polymer ?
#
loop_
_entity_poly.entity_id
_entity_poly.type
_entity_poly.pdbx_seq_one_letter_code
_entity_poly.pdbx_strand_id
1 'polypeptide(L)'
;MWTAAILAGGHARRLGGIDKSALVVGAGSILDRQLSLLRGLTPHVLIVAGEAGRILAADADVVVDRIPGAGALGGLYTALIDAPTEQVLVIACDMPFLTAPFLARLAERGESVDAALPCDERGRHPLCASYDRRIAGHLKARIDRGELRVGDALAGLDVRELGPDELAPFDPHGRLLFNINTPADYERARS
;
A
#
# COMPACT_ATOMS: atom_id res chain seq x y z
N MET A 1 -14.25 3.55 -11.14
CA MET A 1 -13.03 2.86 -11.67
C MET A 1 -11.83 3.43 -10.93
N TRP A 2 -10.91 2.59 -10.47
CA TRP A 2 -9.76 2.97 -9.64
C TRP A 2 -8.49 2.19 -10.04
N THR A 3 -7.34 2.72 -9.68
CA THR A 3 -6.03 2.08 -9.87
C THR A 3 -5.58 1.44 -8.57
N ALA A 4 -5.04 0.24 -8.64
CA ALA A 4 -4.31 -0.39 -7.55
C ALA A 4 -2.82 -0.05 -7.65
N ALA A 5 -2.19 0.37 -6.56
CA ALA A 5 -0.77 0.64 -6.51
C ALA A 5 -0.10 -0.16 -5.39
N ILE A 6 0.92 -0.94 -5.73
CA ILE A 6 1.76 -1.66 -4.76
C ILE A 6 3.03 -0.84 -4.54
N LEU A 7 3.27 -0.41 -3.30
CA LEU A 7 4.53 0.23 -2.94
C LEU A 7 5.59 -0.83 -2.63
N ALA A 8 6.46 -1.09 -3.60
CA ALA A 8 7.52 -2.09 -3.53
C ALA A 8 8.91 -1.48 -3.30
N GLY A 9 8.97 -0.21 -2.91
CA GLY A 9 10.18 0.51 -2.57
C GLY A 9 10.44 0.48 -1.05
N GLY A 10 11.56 -0.04 -0.65
CA GLY A 10 12.02 0.01 0.74
C GLY A 10 13.18 -0.95 0.94
N HIS A 11 14.35 -0.42 1.34
CA HIS A 11 15.45 -1.29 1.73
C HIS A 11 15.09 -2.01 3.03
N ALA A 12 14.86 -3.31 2.97
CA ALA A 12 14.69 -4.17 4.13
C ALA A 12 16.02 -4.34 4.90
N ARG A 13 16.62 -3.22 5.35
CA ARG A 13 17.88 -3.24 6.13
C ARG A 13 17.79 -4.15 7.34
N ARG A 14 16.58 -4.29 7.91
CA ARG A 14 16.31 -5.13 9.11
C ARG A 14 16.11 -6.62 8.79
N LEU A 15 15.94 -6.98 7.52
CA LEU A 15 15.81 -8.37 7.03
C LEU A 15 17.08 -8.85 6.31
N GLY A 16 18.25 -8.27 6.64
CA GLY A 16 19.52 -8.68 6.03
C GLY A 16 19.65 -8.31 4.56
N GLY A 17 18.90 -7.30 4.07
CA GLY A 17 18.93 -6.89 2.66
C GLY A 17 18.03 -7.69 1.74
N ILE A 18 17.23 -8.61 2.26
CA ILE A 18 16.25 -9.38 1.48
C ILE A 18 15.16 -8.44 0.95
N ASP A 19 14.86 -8.56 -0.33
CA ASP A 19 13.75 -7.84 -0.95
C ASP A 19 12.42 -8.33 -0.36
N LYS A 20 11.67 -7.44 0.30
CA LYS A 20 10.38 -7.80 0.92
C LYS A 20 9.37 -8.32 -0.09
N SER A 21 9.42 -7.83 -1.33
CA SER A 21 8.50 -8.26 -2.38
C SER A 21 8.72 -9.73 -2.80
N ALA A 22 9.94 -10.24 -2.62
CA ALA A 22 10.31 -11.62 -2.91
C ALA A 22 10.08 -12.60 -1.75
N LEU A 23 9.63 -12.14 -0.58
CA LEU A 23 9.33 -13.02 0.55
C LEU A 23 8.18 -13.97 0.20
N VAL A 24 8.40 -15.26 0.47
CA VAL A 24 7.42 -16.33 0.17
C VAL A 24 6.59 -16.63 1.42
N VAL A 25 5.27 -16.45 1.31
CA VAL A 25 4.30 -16.81 2.35
C VAL A 25 3.24 -17.74 1.73
N GLY A 26 3.25 -19.00 2.14
CA GLY A 26 2.42 -20.03 1.50
C GLY A 26 2.99 -20.43 0.13
N ALA A 27 2.16 -20.44 -0.92
CA ALA A 27 2.51 -21.03 -2.23
C ALA A 27 3.23 -20.05 -3.19
N GLY A 28 3.50 -18.78 -2.79
CA GLY A 28 4.10 -17.80 -3.70
C GLY A 28 4.65 -16.58 -2.98
N SER A 29 5.28 -15.66 -3.73
CA SER A 29 5.74 -14.40 -3.15
C SER A 29 4.55 -13.51 -2.72
N ILE A 30 4.81 -12.60 -1.78
CA ILE A 30 3.77 -11.64 -1.35
C ILE A 30 3.33 -10.79 -2.54
N LEU A 31 4.27 -10.36 -3.37
CA LEU A 31 3.99 -9.57 -4.56
C LEU A 31 3.09 -10.33 -5.55
N ASP A 32 3.39 -11.60 -5.85
CA ASP A 32 2.57 -12.41 -6.78
C ASP A 32 1.13 -12.56 -6.26
N ARG A 33 0.97 -12.77 -4.96
CA ARG A 33 -0.35 -12.86 -4.33
C ARG A 33 -1.11 -11.54 -4.43
N GLN A 34 -0.45 -10.41 -4.12
CA GLN A 34 -1.06 -9.09 -4.21
C GLN A 34 -1.45 -8.75 -5.65
N LEU A 35 -0.58 -9.04 -6.62
CA LEU A 35 -0.88 -8.87 -8.05
C LEU A 35 -2.09 -9.69 -8.49
N SER A 36 -2.13 -10.97 -8.10
CA SER A 36 -3.27 -11.85 -8.42
C SER A 36 -4.59 -11.32 -7.85
N LEU A 37 -4.59 -10.85 -6.58
CA LEU A 37 -5.76 -10.26 -5.95
C LEU A 37 -6.22 -8.99 -6.67
N LEU A 38 -5.30 -8.06 -6.94
CA LEU A 38 -5.61 -6.75 -7.50
C LEU A 38 -6.09 -6.85 -8.96
N ARG A 39 -5.52 -7.73 -9.76
CA ARG A 39 -5.97 -7.99 -11.14
C ARG A 39 -7.40 -8.52 -11.22
N GLY A 40 -7.85 -9.22 -10.20
CA GLY A 40 -9.24 -9.64 -10.08
C GLY A 40 -10.22 -8.52 -9.75
N LEU A 41 -9.71 -7.35 -9.31
CA LEU A 41 -10.52 -6.22 -8.85
C LEU A 41 -10.51 -5.03 -9.82
N THR A 42 -9.39 -4.78 -10.50
CA THR A 42 -9.22 -3.64 -11.42
C THR A 42 -8.27 -3.98 -12.57
N PRO A 43 -8.50 -3.43 -13.79
CA PRO A 43 -7.56 -3.58 -14.89
C PRO A 43 -6.28 -2.73 -14.75
N HIS A 44 -6.27 -1.75 -13.83
CA HIS A 44 -5.16 -0.81 -13.64
C HIS A 44 -4.37 -1.19 -12.41
N VAL A 45 -3.24 -1.88 -12.60
CA VAL A 45 -2.33 -2.27 -11.52
C VAL A 45 -0.96 -1.68 -11.75
N LEU A 46 -0.49 -0.88 -10.79
CA LEU A 46 0.77 -0.15 -10.80
C LEU A 46 1.69 -0.68 -9.69
N ILE A 47 2.97 -0.82 -9.97
CA ILE A 47 4.00 -1.09 -8.97
C ILE A 47 4.93 0.11 -8.90
N VAL A 48 5.04 0.72 -7.73
CA VAL A 48 6.02 1.78 -7.47
C VAL A 48 7.27 1.16 -6.87
N ALA A 49 8.38 1.19 -7.64
CA ALA A 49 9.68 0.65 -7.25
C ALA A 49 10.64 1.76 -6.85
N GLY A 50 11.51 1.50 -5.89
CA GLY A 50 12.54 2.48 -5.46
C GLY A 50 13.65 2.69 -6.50
N GLU A 51 13.91 1.70 -7.36
CA GLU A 51 14.91 1.75 -8.41
C GLU A 51 14.44 1.00 -9.66
N ALA A 52 14.80 1.50 -10.83
CA ALA A 52 14.50 0.85 -12.10
C ALA A 52 15.15 -0.53 -12.20
N GLY A 53 14.43 -1.52 -12.72
CA GLY A 53 14.94 -2.85 -13.02
C GLY A 53 14.98 -3.84 -11.85
N ARG A 54 14.54 -3.44 -10.64
CA ARG A 54 14.51 -4.33 -9.48
C ARG A 54 13.31 -5.26 -9.43
N ILE A 55 12.25 -4.91 -10.13
CA ILE A 55 11.01 -5.71 -10.16
C ILE A 55 10.72 -6.09 -11.59
N LEU A 56 10.82 -7.37 -11.88
CA LEU A 56 10.36 -7.98 -13.13
C LEU A 56 8.99 -8.61 -12.87
N ALA A 57 7.94 -7.80 -12.85
CA ALA A 57 6.57 -8.29 -12.81
C ALA A 57 6.02 -8.33 -14.22
N ALA A 58 5.73 -9.52 -14.73
CA ALA A 58 4.96 -9.66 -15.96
C ALA A 58 3.56 -9.06 -15.76
N ASP A 59 3.08 -8.30 -16.71
CA ASP A 59 1.72 -7.77 -16.80
C ASP A 59 1.30 -6.69 -15.76
N ALA A 60 2.25 -5.96 -15.14
CA ALA A 60 1.95 -4.79 -14.34
C ALA A 60 2.81 -3.60 -14.78
N ASP A 61 2.24 -2.40 -14.73
CA ASP A 61 3.00 -1.18 -14.99
C ASP A 61 3.94 -0.90 -13.83
N VAL A 62 5.25 -0.92 -14.08
CA VAL A 62 6.26 -0.62 -13.07
C VAL A 62 6.77 0.81 -13.30
N VAL A 63 6.62 1.65 -12.28
CA VAL A 63 7.14 3.02 -12.26
C VAL A 63 8.19 3.19 -11.19
N VAL A 64 9.15 4.07 -11.45
CA VAL A 64 10.20 4.41 -10.48
C VAL A 64 9.73 5.55 -9.59
N ASP A 65 10.04 5.47 -8.29
CA ASP A 65 9.75 6.56 -7.35
C ASP A 65 10.29 7.90 -7.87
N ARG A 66 9.39 8.85 -8.06
CA ARG A 66 9.70 10.18 -8.60
C ARG A 66 10.50 11.06 -7.63
N ILE A 67 10.47 10.74 -6.34
CA ILE A 67 11.15 11.50 -5.29
C ILE A 67 11.97 10.54 -4.43
N PRO A 68 13.11 10.04 -4.94
CA PRO A 68 13.99 9.15 -4.19
C PRO A 68 14.41 9.79 -2.85
N GLY A 69 14.34 9.01 -1.78
CA GLY A 69 14.67 9.48 -0.44
C GLY A 69 13.49 10.01 0.37
N ALA A 70 12.33 10.27 -0.23
CA ALA A 70 11.10 10.66 0.49
C ALA A 70 10.38 9.46 1.14
N GLY A 71 10.93 8.25 1.05
CA GLY A 71 10.41 7.06 1.68
C GLY A 71 9.02 6.67 1.17
N ALA A 72 8.17 6.17 2.08
CA ALA A 72 6.83 5.74 1.70
C ALA A 72 5.93 6.89 1.19
N LEU A 73 6.18 8.13 1.63
CA LEU A 73 5.43 9.30 1.16
C LEU A 73 5.77 9.63 -0.30
N GLY A 74 7.05 9.48 -0.71
CA GLY A 74 7.47 9.60 -2.11
C GLY A 74 6.80 8.55 -3.00
N GLY A 75 6.78 7.30 -2.54
CA GLY A 75 6.09 6.23 -3.24
C GLY A 75 4.59 6.47 -3.38
N LEU A 76 3.92 6.93 -2.31
CA LEU A 76 2.51 7.31 -2.35
C LEU A 76 2.25 8.45 -3.35
N TYR A 77 3.05 9.52 -3.30
CA TYR A 77 2.96 10.61 -4.26
C TYR A 77 3.12 10.12 -5.70
N THR A 78 4.12 9.26 -5.95
CA THR A 78 4.36 8.67 -7.27
C THR A 78 3.16 7.87 -7.75
N ALA A 79 2.57 7.03 -6.88
CA ALA A 79 1.37 6.26 -7.19
C ALA A 79 0.21 7.17 -7.63
N LEU A 80 -0.03 8.28 -6.91
CA LEU A 80 -1.10 9.22 -7.25
C LEU A 80 -0.87 9.96 -8.57
N ILE A 81 0.39 10.32 -8.88
CA ILE A 81 0.70 11.05 -10.12
C ILE A 81 0.66 10.14 -11.36
N ASP A 82 1.13 8.90 -11.24
CA ASP A 82 1.23 7.98 -12.37
C ASP A 82 -0.02 7.13 -12.60
N ALA A 83 -0.95 7.11 -11.65
CA ALA A 83 -2.21 6.41 -11.82
C ALA A 83 -3.06 7.01 -12.95
N PRO A 84 -3.67 6.18 -13.83
CA PRO A 84 -4.56 6.67 -14.89
C PRO A 84 -5.95 7.09 -14.39
N THR A 85 -6.28 6.88 -13.11
CA THR A 85 -7.59 7.16 -12.52
C THR A 85 -7.48 8.16 -11.37
N GLU A 86 -8.61 8.79 -11.02
CA GLU A 86 -8.67 9.75 -9.91
C GLU A 86 -8.55 9.07 -8.53
N GLN A 87 -9.06 7.85 -8.40
CA GLN A 87 -8.97 7.08 -7.17
C GLN A 87 -7.85 6.04 -7.25
N VAL A 88 -7.02 5.97 -6.22
CA VAL A 88 -5.88 5.05 -6.14
C VAL A 88 -5.92 4.26 -4.83
N LEU A 89 -6.06 2.95 -4.92
CA LEU A 89 -5.91 2.04 -3.80
C LEU A 89 -4.43 1.66 -3.64
N VAL A 90 -3.82 2.08 -2.56
CA VAL A 90 -2.40 1.86 -2.27
C VAL A 90 -2.24 0.76 -1.24
N ILE A 91 -1.36 -0.20 -1.49
CA ILE A 91 -0.95 -1.22 -0.52
C ILE A 91 0.57 -1.33 -0.44
N ALA A 92 1.09 -1.65 0.74
CA ALA A 92 2.50 -1.97 0.92
C ALA A 92 2.80 -3.44 0.56
N CYS A 93 3.97 -3.70 -0.02
CA CYS A 93 4.37 -5.04 -0.45
C CYS A 93 4.68 -6.02 0.69
N ASP A 94 4.56 -5.61 1.95
CA ASP A 94 4.84 -6.43 3.15
C ASP A 94 3.58 -6.91 3.89
N MET A 95 2.41 -6.82 3.25
CA MET A 95 1.10 -7.21 3.79
C MET A 95 0.58 -8.50 3.11
N PRO A 96 0.91 -9.69 3.63
CA PRO A 96 0.64 -10.96 2.95
C PRO A 96 -0.81 -11.46 3.05
N PHE A 97 -1.62 -10.92 3.98
CA PHE A 97 -2.95 -11.47 4.31
C PHE A 97 -4.12 -10.62 3.84
N LEU A 98 -3.86 -9.61 3.02
CA LEU A 98 -4.93 -8.81 2.41
C LEU A 98 -5.84 -9.71 1.56
N THR A 99 -7.13 -9.40 1.57
CA THR A 99 -8.15 -10.17 0.84
C THR A 99 -8.88 -9.31 -0.19
N ALA A 100 -9.33 -9.92 -1.28
CA ALA A 100 -10.04 -9.20 -2.34
C ALA A 100 -11.33 -8.52 -1.83
N PRO A 101 -12.19 -9.15 -0.99
CA PRO A 101 -13.37 -8.48 -0.44
C PRO A 101 -13.02 -7.24 0.39
N PHE A 102 -11.96 -7.30 1.20
CA PHE A 102 -11.52 -6.14 1.99
C PHE A 102 -11.02 -5.00 1.09
N LEU A 103 -10.19 -5.29 0.09
CA LEU A 103 -9.65 -4.28 -0.81
C LEU A 103 -10.76 -3.62 -1.65
N ALA A 104 -11.74 -4.39 -2.11
CA ALA A 104 -12.93 -3.86 -2.78
C ALA A 104 -13.72 -2.91 -1.86
N ARG A 105 -13.93 -3.31 -0.60
CA ARG A 105 -14.61 -2.47 0.40
C ARG A 105 -13.83 -1.19 0.69
N LEU A 106 -12.52 -1.27 0.79
CA LEU A 106 -11.66 -0.11 1.04
C LEU A 106 -11.70 0.89 -0.14
N ALA A 107 -11.71 0.40 -1.38
CA ALA A 107 -11.88 1.22 -2.56
C ALA A 107 -13.25 1.93 -2.57
N GLU A 108 -14.35 1.20 -2.27
CA GLU A 108 -15.69 1.77 -2.14
C GLU A 108 -15.75 2.88 -1.08
N ARG A 109 -15.12 2.66 0.07
CA ARG A 109 -15.08 3.64 1.17
C ARG A 109 -14.26 4.89 0.85
N GLY A 110 -13.35 4.82 -0.13
CA GLY A 110 -12.56 5.95 -0.61
C GLY A 110 -13.30 6.88 -1.56
N GLU A 111 -14.51 6.52 -1.99
CA GLU A 111 -15.30 7.39 -2.85
C GLU A 111 -15.70 8.68 -2.11
N SER A 112 -15.51 9.82 -2.76
CA SER A 112 -15.92 11.16 -2.30
C SER A 112 -15.20 11.69 -1.05
N VAL A 113 -14.10 11.06 -0.62
CA VAL A 113 -13.22 11.54 0.48
C VAL A 113 -11.79 11.69 -0.02
N ASP A 114 -10.92 12.37 0.74
CA ASP A 114 -9.50 12.51 0.39
C ASP A 114 -8.73 11.21 0.59
N ALA A 115 -9.09 10.47 1.64
CA ALA A 115 -8.54 9.15 1.92
C ALA A 115 -9.53 8.28 2.71
N ALA A 116 -9.48 6.96 2.48
CA ALA A 116 -10.09 5.97 3.36
C ALA A 116 -9.05 4.93 3.74
N LEU A 117 -8.96 4.60 5.03
CA LEU A 117 -7.95 3.71 5.55
C LEU A 117 -8.45 2.91 6.76
N PRO A 118 -7.93 1.69 6.98
CA PRO A 118 -8.23 0.95 8.19
C PRO A 118 -7.53 1.56 9.41
N CYS A 119 -8.22 1.46 10.54
CA CYS A 119 -7.71 1.86 11.85
C CYS A 119 -8.00 0.75 12.86
N ASP A 120 -6.96 0.17 13.44
CA ASP A 120 -7.04 -0.87 14.48
C ASP A 120 -6.39 -0.37 15.79
N GLU A 121 -6.17 -1.26 16.76
CA GLU A 121 -5.52 -0.94 18.05
C GLU A 121 -4.09 -0.39 17.89
N ARG A 122 -3.42 -0.67 16.76
CA ARG A 122 -2.08 -0.15 16.43
C ARG A 122 -2.14 1.23 15.77
N GLY A 123 -3.35 1.73 15.48
CA GLY A 123 -3.61 3.00 14.83
C GLY A 123 -3.94 2.88 13.35
N ARG A 124 -3.74 3.97 12.63
CA ARG A 124 -4.03 4.09 11.19
C ARG A 124 -3.03 3.31 10.33
N HIS A 125 -3.51 2.69 9.25
CA HIS A 125 -2.69 1.98 8.28
C HIS A 125 -2.64 2.71 6.92
N PRO A 126 -1.91 3.82 6.81
CA PRO A 126 -1.93 4.68 5.62
C PRO A 126 -1.25 4.06 4.39
N LEU A 127 -0.55 2.94 4.54
CA LEU A 127 0.01 2.17 3.43
C LEU A 127 -0.85 0.97 3.03
N CYS A 128 -2.12 0.96 3.48
CA CYS A 128 -3.20 0.11 2.99
C CYS A 128 -4.45 0.98 2.95
N ALA A 129 -4.59 1.83 1.93
CA ALA A 129 -5.59 2.89 1.91
C ALA A 129 -6.02 3.26 0.50
N SER A 130 -7.25 3.75 0.36
CA SER A 130 -7.74 4.38 -0.87
C SER A 130 -7.55 5.89 -0.76
N TYR A 131 -7.04 6.50 -1.83
CA TYR A 131 -6.73 7.92 -1.91
C TYR A 131 -7.37 8.55 -3.14
N ASP A 132 -7.83 9.79 -3.01
CA ASP A 132 -8.16 10.63 -4.14
C ASP A 132 -6.87 11.30 -4.66
N ARG A 133 -6.67 11.26 -5.98
CA ARG A 133 -5.50 11.87 -6.66
C ARG A 133 -5.36 13.36 -6.39
N ARG A 134 -6.46 14.07 -6.09
CA ARG A 134 -6.45 15.51 -5.81
C ARG A 134 -5.53 15.91 -4.65
N ILE A 135 -5.22 14.98 -3.72
CA ILE A 135 -4.32 15.28 -2.60
C ILE A 135 -2.83 15.28 -2.99
N ALA A 136 -2.47 14.93 -4.22
CA ALA A 136 -1.06 14.85 -4.63
C ALA A 136 -0.29 16.16 -4.38
N GLY A 137 -0.91 17.31 -4.66
CA GLY A 137 -0.31 18.62 -4.37
C GLY A 137 -0.06 18.86 -2.88
N HIS A 138 -0.97 18.41 -2.02
CA HIS A 138 -0.81 18.47 -0.56
C HIS A 138 0.37 17.59 -0.10
N LEU A 139 0.48 16.35 -0.61
CA LEU A 139 1.60 15.46 -0.28
C LEU A 139 2.94 16.05 -0.76
N LYS A 140 2.97 16.61 -1.98
CA LYS A 140 4.18 17.26 -2.50
C LYS A 140 4.65 18.40 -1.60
N ALA A 141 3.73 19.26 -1.15
CA ALA A 141 4.07 20.34 -0.23
C ALA A 141 4.64 19.86 1.11
N ARG A 142 4.19 18.70 1.63
CA ARG A 142 4.75 18.05 2.82
C ARG A 142 6.17 17.55 2.55
N ILE A 143 6.37 16.86 1.43
CA ILE A 143 7.69 16.35 1.03
C ILE A 143 8.70 17.50 0.91
N ASP A 144 8.32 18.63 0.29
CA ASP A 144 9.18 19.81 0.10
C ASP A 144 9.61 20.45 1.43
N ARG A 145 8.81 20.27 2.49
CA ARG A 145 9.16 20.70 3.87
C ARG A 145 9.94 19.66 4.66
N GLY A 146 10.22 18.46 4.07
CA GLY A 146 10.87 17.37 4.76
C GLY A 146 9.97 16.62 5.76
N GLU A 147 8.66 16.80 5.68
CA GLU A 147 7.66 16.15 6.53
C GLU A 147 7.26 14.79 5.92
N LEU A 148 8.11 13.77 6.10
CA LEU A 148 8.04 12.52 5.32
C LEU A 148 7.18 11.40 5.94
N ARG A 149 6.56 11.64 7.10
CA ARG A 149 5.69 10.63 7.74
C ARG A 149 4.32 10.63 7.08
N VAL A 150 3.92 9.50 6.49
CA VAL A 150 2.63 9.39 5.78
C VAL A 150 1.45 9.70 6.68
N GLY A 151 1.49 9.23 7.94
CA GLY A 151 0.41 9.51 8.92
C GLY A 151 0.23 11.01 9.18
N ASP A 152 1.33 11.76 9.30
CA ASP A 152 1.29 13.21 9.54
C ASP A 152 0.84 13.96 8.28
N ALA A 153 1.14 13.41 7.09
CA ALA A 153 0.74 13.99 5.81
C ALA A 153 -0.78 13.94 5.57
N LEU A 154 -1.53 13.17 6.36
CA LEU A 154 -2.99 13.13 6.29
C LEU A 154 -3.69 14.21 7.13
N ALA A 155 -2.93 15.00 7.89
CA ALA A 155 -3.50 16.07 8.69
C ALA A 155 -4.14 17.17 7.81
N GLY A 156 -5.38 17.52 8.12
CA GLY A 156 -6.17 18.52 7.39
C GLY A 156 -6.90 17.99 6.15
N LEU A 157 -6.82 16.69 5.88
CA LEU A 157 -7.58 16.00 4.84
C LEU A 157 -8.88 15.40 5.40
N ASP A 158 -9.87 15.21 4.50
CA ASP A 158 -11.08 14.44 4.80
C ASP A 158 -10.75 12.94 4.77
N VAL A 159 -10.54 12.37 5.95
CA VAL A 159 -10.11 10.98 6.12
C VAL A 159 -11.21 10.15 6.74
N ARG A 160 -11.64 9.11 6.01
CA ARG A 160 -12.57 8.08 6.52
C ARG A 160 -11.79 6.93 7.11
N GLU A 161 -12.03 6.64 8.38
CA GLU A 161 -11.45 5.47 9.05
C GLU A 161 -12.42 4.28 9.03
N LEU A 162 -11.91 3.12 8.65
CA LEU A 162 -12.60 1.84 8.83
C LEU A 162 -12.14 1.26 10.17
N GLY A 163 -13.00 1.34 11.16
CA GLY A 163 -12.72 0.87 12.52
C GLY A 163 -12.86 -0.65 12.68
N PRO A 164 -12.60 -1.17 13.91
CA PRO A 164 -12.61 -2.60 14.18
C PRO A 164 -13.90 -3.31 13.76
N ASP A 165 -15.07 -2.70 13.95
CA ASP A 165 -16.36 -3.27 13.58
C ASP A 165 -16.52 -3.45 12.07
N GLU A 166 -15.98 -2.51 11.27
CA GLU A 166 -15.98 -2.62 9.81
C GLU A 166 -14.92 -3.61 9.30
N LEU A 167 -13.85 -3.83 10.05
CA LEU A 167 -12.76 -4.76 9.71
C LEU A 167 -13.12 -6.20 10.07
N ALA A 168 -13.86 -6.44 11.15
CA ALA A 168 -14.15 -7.78 11.69
C ALA A 168 -14.67 -8.78 10.65
N PRO A 169 -15.57 -8.43 9.71
CA PRO A 169 -16.03 -9.37 8.69
C PRO A 169 -14.94 -9.87 7.73
N PHE A 170 -13.85 -9.12 7.60
CA PHE A 170 -12.73 -9.43 6.68
C PHE A 170 -11.54 -10.05 7.38
N ASP A 171 -11.50 -10.01 8.71
CA ASP A 171 -10.34 -10.41 9.53
C ASP A 171 -10.69 -11.41 10.64
N PRO A 172 -11.24 -12.59 10.30
CA PRO A 172 -11.63 -13.60 11.29
C PRO A 172 -10.46 -14.15 12.13
N HIS A 173 -9.23 -13.88 11.72
CA HIS A 173 -8.02 -14.40 12.37
C HIS A 173 -7.10 -13.31 12.94
N GLY A 174 -7.47 -12.02 12.86
CA GLY A 174 -6.65 -10.91 13.35
C GLY A 174 -5.34 -10.71 12.58
N ARG A 175 -5.28 -11.13 11.29
CA ARG A 175 -4.06 -11.11 10.48
C ARG A 175 -4.15 -10.20 9.25
N LEU A 176 -5.31 -9.64 8.95
CA LEU A 176 -5.57 -8.87 7.72
C LEU A 176 -4.53 -7.76 7.49
N LEU A 177 -4.27 -6.97 8.53
CA LEU A 177 -3.37 -5.81 8.49
C LEU A 177 -1.96 -6.14 9.03
N PHE A 178 -1.58 -7.42 9.03
CA PHE A 178 -0.26 -7.83 9.50
C PHE A 178 0.83 -7.45 8.50
N ASN A 179 1.90 -6.78 8.99
CA ASN A 179 3.05 -6.37 8.20
C ASN A 179 4.29 -7.16 8.57
N ILE A 180 5.07 -7.58 7.59
CA ILE A 180 6.35 -8.26 7.80
C ILE A 180 7.47 -7.20 7.82
N ASN A 181 7.98 -6.87 9.01
CA ASN A 181 9.05 -5.89 9.21
C ASN A 181 10.33 -6.49 9.77
N THR A 182 10.23 -7.66 10.43
CA THR A 182 11.34 -8.35 11.09
C THR A 182 11.38 -9.83 10.67
N PRO A 183 12.52 -10.54 10.88
CA PRO A 183 12.57 -11.99 10.69
C PRO A 183 11.53 -12.74 11.54
N ALA A 184 11.27 -12.28 12.76
CA ALA A 184 10.24 -12.85 13.63
C ALA A 184 8.82 -12.69 13.05
N ASP A 185 8.53 -11.55 12.39
CA ASP A 185 7.26 -11.37 11.67
C ASP A 185 7.15 -12.34 10.51
N TYR A 186 8.25 -12.57 9.80
CA TYR A 186 8.26 -13.52 8.69
C TYR A 186 7.99 -14.95 9.15
N GLU A 187 8.62 -15.40 10.23
CA GLU A 187 8.32 -16.72 10.80
C GLU A 187 6.86 -16.85 11.23
N ARG A 188 6.30 -15.81 11.87
CA ARG A 188 4.87 -15.77 12.24
C ARG A 188 3.93 -15.78 11.03
N ALA A 189 4.35 -15.19 9.91
CA ALA A 189 3.56 -15.21 8.69
C ALA A 189 3.50 -16.59 8.03
N ARG A 190 4.50 -17.45 8.27
CA ARG A 190 4.61 -18.80 7.70
C ARG A 190 3.95 -19.88 8.56
N SER A 191 3.72 -19.61 9.84
CA SER A 191 2.97 -20.47 10.76
C SER A 191 1.45 -20.28 10.59
#